data_214245c9c35ff34d18684fa8770fe897
#
_entry.id   214245c9c35ff34d18684fa8770fe897
#
_cell.length_a   1.000
_cell.length_b   1.000
_cell.length_c   1.000
_cell.angle_alpha   90.00
_cell.angle_beta   90.00
_cell.angle_gamma   90.00
#
_symmetry.space_group_name_H-M   'P 1'
#
loop_
_entity.id
_entity.type
_entity.pdbx_description
1 polymer ?
#
loop_
_entity_poly.entity_id
_entity_poly.type
_entity_poly.pdbx_seq_one_letter_code
_entity_poly.pdbx_strand_id
1 'polypeptide(L)'
;MIKNYPIFYPSVSSVAKNRLTVLEHIEILSALKYPSLLISAFDIFHLNTIEKEKLQAILKTFESKQVNLIIDSGMYEKVWSQNDSWSYEQYKNVVKNLSYNFVFNFDEYINPKYLPTDEIIKSINQKDIKNLAPILHTKNSTDLPELCYQIAKLDTVDVIAIPERELGNGILEGIQT
;
A
#
# COMPACT_ATOMS: atom_id res chain seq x y z
N MET A 1 -23.03 -17.47 9.43
CA MET A 1 -22.72 -16.11 8.91
C MET A 1 -21.41 -15.67 9.53
N ILE A 2 -20.34 -15.65 8.74
CA ILE A 2 -19.07 -15.06 9.18
C ILE A 2 -19.33 -13.55 9.20
N LYS A 3 -19.29 -12.95 10.37
CA LYS A 3 -19.34 -11.49 10.49
C LYS A 3 -18.01 -10.98 9.93
N ASN A 4 -18.00 -10.49 8.72
CA ASN A 4 -16.85 -9.80 8.14
C ASN A 4 -16.74 -8.43 8.83
N TYR A 5 -15.94 -8.36 9.87
CA TYR A 5 -15.55 -7.08 10.45
C TYR A 5 -14.47 -6.45 9.54
N PRO A 6 -14.49 -5.13 9.36
CA PRO A 6 -13.41 -4.46 8.65
C PRO A 6 -12.07 -4.74 9.36
N ILE A 7 -11.05 -5.07 8.59
CA ILE A 7 -9.70 -5.27 9.11
C ILE A 7 -9.01 -3.90 9.10
N PHE A 8 -8.54 -3.47 10.26
CA PHE A 8 -7.74 -2.26 10.37
C PHE A 8 -6.26 -2.59 10.18
N TYR A 9 -5.61 -1.90 9.25
CA TYR A 9 -4.17 -2.00 9.00
C TYR A 9 -3.46 -0.76 9.54
N PRO A 10 -2.78 -0.83 10.71
CA PRO A 10 -1.95 0.27 11.15
C PRO A 10 -0.88 0.53 10.11
N SER A 11 -0.80 1.77 9.66
CA SER A 11 0.22 2.22 8.71
C SER A 11 1.47 2.64 9.46
N VAL A 12 2.61 2.10 9.03
CA VAL A 12 3.92 2.48 9.51
C VAL A 12 4.65 3.24 8.41
N SER A 13 5.00 4.49 8.67
CA SER A 13 5.62 5.38 7.70
C SER A 13 6.65 6.30 8.37
N SER A 14 7.77 6.54 7.69
CA SER A 14 8.82 7.47 8.11
C SER A 14 8.38 8.94 8.12
N VAL A 15 7.31 9.25 7.37
CA VAL A 15 6.74 10.61 7.32
C VAL A 15 6.00 10.96 8.61
N ALA A 16 5.51 9.97 9.33
CA ALA A 16 4.93 10.19 10.64
C ALA A 16 6.03 10.73 11.58
N LYS A 17 5.92 12.01 11.95
CA LYS A 17 6.88 12.69 12.83
C LYS A 17 6.80 12.15 14.26
N ASN A 18 7.14 10.91 14.45
CA ASN A 18 7.21 10.27 15.74
C ASN A 18 8.67 10.08 16.18
N ARG A 19 8.84 9.76 17.46
CA ARG A 19 10.15 9.49 18.05
C ARG A 19 10.69 8.10 17.69
N LEU A 20 9.88 7.26 17.09
CA LEU A 20 10.22 5.87 16.77
C LEU A 20 10.59 5.76 15.29
N THR A 21 11.56 4.92 14.99
CA THR A 21 11.87 4.51 13.63
C THR A 21 10.78 3.57 13.10
N VAL A 22 10.74 3.41 11.78
CA VAL A 22 9.84 2.44 11.12
C VAL A 22 10.00 1.05 11.71
N LEU A 23 11.23 0.59 11.92
CA LEU A 23 11.51 -0.72 12.46
C LEU A 23 11.02 -0.89 13.90
N GLU A 24 11.26 0.10 14.77
CA GLU A 24 10.75 0.08 16.16
C GLU A 24 9.22 0.01 16.22
N HIS A 25 8.51 0.72 15.31
CA HIS A 25 7.06 0.59 15.21
C HIS A 25 6.63 -0.83 14.85
N ILE A 26 7.29 -1.44 13.85
CA ILE A 26 6.99 -2.81 13.44
C ILE A 26 7.29 -3.80 14.57
N GLU A 27 8.38 -3.62 15.30
CA GLU A 27 8.72 -4.44 16.47
C GLU A 27 7.64 -4.36 17.55
N ILE A 28 7.14 -3.15 17.86
CA ILE A 28 6.06 -2.96 18.84
C ILE A 28 4.78 -3.66 18.38
N LEU A 29 4.36 -3.47 17.14
CA LEU A 29 3.15 -4.10 16.59
C LEU A 29 3.27 -5.63 16.59
N SER A 30 4.46 -6.15 16.29
CA SER A 30 4.76 -7.58 16.37
C SER A 30 4.67 -8.10 17.82
N ALA A 31 5.23 -7.38 18.79
CA ALA A 31 5.17 -7.73 20.20
C ALA A 31 3.73 -7.71 20.74
N LEU A 32 2.92 -6.76 20.28
CA LEU A 32 1.49 -6.65 20.59
C LEU A 32 0.63 -7.69 19.85
N LYS A 33 1.23 -8.53 19.00
CA LYS A 33 0.55 -9.54 18.17
C LYS A 33 -0.56 -8.94 17.30
N TYR A 34 -0.29 -7.76 16.72
CA TYR A 34 -1.25 -7.11 15.84
C TYR A 34 -1.52 -7.97 14.60
N PRO A 35 -2.78 -8.18 14.19
CA PRO A 35 -3.12 -9.15 13.15
C PRO A 35 -2.88 -8.65 11.72
N SER A 36 -2.54 -7.38 11.55
CA SER A 36 -2.45 -6.73 10.24
C SER A 36 -1.51 -5.54 10.28
N LEU A 37 -0.88 -5.23 9.16
CA LEU A 37 0.11 -4.15 9.04
C LEU A 37 0.19 -3.64 7.61
N LEU A 38 0.37 -2.32 7.44
CA LEU A 38 0.71 -1.67 6.19
C LEU A 38 2.07 -1.01 6.33
N ILE A 39 3.00 -1.32 5.42
CA ILE A 39 4.37 -0.79 5.42
C ILE A 39 4.68 -0.20 4.05
N SER A 40 5.36 0.94 4.02
CA SER A 40 5.85 1.56 2.79
C SER A 40 7.07 0.83 2.21
N ALA A 41 7.03 0.53 0.91
CA ALA A 41 8.17 -0.03 0.18
C ALA A 41 9.36 0.94 0.14
N PHE A 42 9.09 2.25 0.08
CA PHE A 42 10.10 3.31 0.18
C PHE A 42 10.89 3.20 1.48
N ASP A 43 10.19 3.06 2.60
CA ASP A 43 10.83 2.95 3.91
C ASP A 43 11.68 1.69 4.02
N ILE A 44 11.17 0.56 3.51
CA ILE A 44 11.93 -0.71 3.48
C ILE A 44 13.21 -0.56 2.64
N PHE A 45 13.13 0.14 1.51
CA PHE A 45 14.29 0.36 0.65
C PHE A 45 15.41 1.12 1.39
N HIS A 46 15.04 2.12 2.19
CA HIS A 46 15.98 2.99 2.89
C HIS A 46 16.53 2.42 4.21
N LEU A 47 16.04 1.27 4.68
CA LEU A 47 16.65 0.58 5.80
C LEU A 47 18.09 0.16 5.46
N ASN A 48 18.99 0.24 6.43
CA ASN A 48 20.34 -0.31 6.29
C ASN A 48 20.32 -1.84 6.32
N THR A 49 21.46 -2.48 6.07
CA THR A 49 21.56 -3.94 5.98
C THR A 49 21.10 -4.64 7.26
N ILE A 50 21.52 -4.15 8.43
CA ILE A 50 21.16 -4.75 9.73
C ILE A 50 19.65 -4.63 9.98
N GLU A 51 19.07 -3.48 9.66
CA GLU A 51 17.64 -3.24 9.79
C GLU A 51 16.82 -4.13 8.83
N LYS A 52 17.30 -4.33 7.61
CA LYS A 52 16.68 -5.25 6.63
C LYS A 52 16.67 -6.69 7.13
N GLU A 53 17.77 -7.15 7.71
CA GLU A 53 17.85 -8.49 8.31
C GLU A 53 16.86 -8.65 9.48
N LYS A 54 16.79 -7.66 10.36
CA LYS A 54 15.80 -7.64 11.45
C LYS A 54 14.37 -7.65 10.93
N LEU A 55 14.07 -6.80 9.95
CA LEU A 55 12.74 -6.76 9.32
C LEU A 55 12.38 -8.12 8.73
N GLN A 56 13.28 -8.77 8.01
CA GLN A 56 13.03 -10.09 7.44
C GLN A 56 12.75 -11.15 8.52
N ALA A 57 13.45 -11.09 9.65
CA ALA A 57 13.18 -11.99 10.78
C ALA A 57 11.78 -11.77 11.35
N ILE A 58 11.33 -10.52 11.48
CA ILE A 58 9.99 -10.18 11.96
C ILE A 58 8.94 -10.66 10.94
N LEU A 59 9.12 -10.40 9.66
CA LEU A 59 8.17 -10.80 8.60
C LEU A 59 8.01 -12.32 8.52
N LYS A 60 9.07 -13.10 8.74
CA LYS A 60 8.96 -14.56 8.87
C LYS A 60 8.06 -14.98 10.04
N THR A 61 8.11 -14.24 11.15
CA THR A 61 7.17 -14.50 12.26
C THR A 61 5.73 -14.12 11.91
N PHE A 62 5.53 -13.12 11.07
CA PHE A 62 4.22 -12.73 10.57
C PHE A 62 3.60 -13.82 9.70
N GLU A 63 4.37 -14.39 8.77
CA GLU A 63 3.90 -15.54 7.97
C GLU A 63 3.43 -16.69 8.86
N SER A 64 4.24 -17.07 9.86
CA SER A 64 3.89 -18.16 10.77
C SER A 64 2.65 -17.89 11.64
N LYS A 65 2.34 -16.62 11.89
CA LYS A 65 1.19 -16.17 12.69
C LYS A 65 0.00 -15.71 11.84
N GLN A 66 0.09 -15.84 10.52
CA GLN A 66 -0.95 -15.39 9.56
C GLN A 66 -1.29 -13.90 9.73
N VAL A 67 -0.30 -13.06 9.99
CA VAL A 67 -0.48 -11.60 10.00
C VAL A 67 -0.69 -11.12 8.57
N ASN A 68 -1.74 -10.32 8.36
CA ASN A 68 -2.02 -9.73 7.06
C ASN A 68 -1.07 -8.55 6.81
N LEU A 69 -0.27 -8.63 5.75
CA LEU A 69 0.67 -7.60 5.35
C LEU A 69 0.24 -6.95 4.04
N ILE A 70 0.14 -5.63 4.03
CA ILE A 70 0.00 -4.80 2.84
C ILE A 70 1.28 -3.99 2.65
N ILE A 71 1.77 -3.95 1.42
CA ILE A 71 2.90 -3.09 1.05
C ILE A 71 2.37 -1.90 0.25
N ASP A 72 2.64 -0.70 0.75
CA ASP A 72 2.36 0.56 0.04
C ASP A 72 3.48 0.88 -0.95
N SER A 73 3.15 1.61 -2.01
CA SER A 73 4.11 2.01 -3.06
C SER A 73 5.24 2.92 -2.56
N GLY A 74 4.99 3.69 -1.52
CA GLY A 74 5.93 4.65 -0.96
C GLY A 74 5.99 5.98 -1.71
N MET A 75 5.01 6.28 -2.55
CA MET A 75 4.99 7.54 -3.31
C MET A 75 4.73 8.76 -2.42
N TYR A 76 3.98 8.56 -1.32
CA TYR A 76 3.77 9.60 -0.33
C TYR A 76 5.08 9.99 0.36
N GLU A 77 5.85 9.01 0.80
CA GLU A 77 7.17 9.19 1.42
C GLU A 77 8.16 9.83 0.45
N LYS A 78 8.15 9.43 -0.83
CA LYS A 78 8.96 10.07 -1.88
C LYS A 78 8.72 11.58 -1.94
N VAL A 79 7.46 11.99 -2.02
CA VAL A 79 7.08 13.40 -2.12
C VAL A 79 7.50 14.18 -0.86
N TRP A 80 7.22 13.64 0.32
CA TRP A 80 7.53 14.30 1.57
C TRP A 80 9.02 14.37 1.89
N SER A 81 9.78 13.36 1.49
CA SER A 81 11.24 13.34 1.65
C SER A 81 11.99 14.11 0.56
N GLN A 82 11.28 14.58 -0.47
CA GLN A 82 11.86 15.20 -1.67
C GLN A 82 12.92 14.29 -2.33
N ASN A 83 12.69 12.99 -2.29
CA ASN A 83 13.61 12.00 -2.85
C ASN A 83 13.16 11.59 -4.25
N ASP A 84 13.68 12.29 -5.26
CA ASP A 84 13.35 12.03 -6.66
C ASP A 84 13.93 10.72 -7.21
N SER A 85 14.84 10.08 -6.49
CA SER A 85 15.48 8.84 -6.95
C SER A 85 14.59 7.60 -6.80
N TRP A 86 13.51 7.65 -6.00
CA TRP A 86 12.59 6.52 -5.84
C TRP A 86 11.87 6.19 -7.14
N SER A 87 12.09 4.98 -7.65
CA SER A 87 11.65 4.53 -8.97
C SER A 87 10.88 3.21 -8.91
N TYR A 88 10.14 2.93 -9.98
CA TYR A 88 9.45 1.65 -10.15
C TYR A 88 10.38 0.43 -10.03
N GLU A 89 11.60 0.50 -10.58
CA GLU A 89 12.55 -0.62 -10.50
C GLU A 89 13.01 -0.88 -9.06
N GLN A 90 13.23 0.17 -8.27
CA GLN A 90 13.57 0.02 -6.85
C GLN A 90 12.40 -0.56 -6.06
N TYR A 91 11.18 -0.05 -6.28
CA TYR A 91 9.95 -0.58 -5.72
C TYR A 91 9.79 -2.07 -6.04
N LYS A 92 9.88 -2.43 -7.31
CA LYS A 92 9.79 -3.82 -7.78
C LYS A 92 10.80 -4.73 -7.11
N ASN A 93 12.04 -4.26 -6.94
CA ASN A 93 13.09 -5.02 -6.25
C ASN A 93 12.77 -5.25 -4.77
N VAL A 94 12.17 -4.27 -4.08
CA VAL A 94 11.72 -4.45 -2.69
C VAL A 94 10.61 -5.50 -2.64
N VAL A 95 9.56 -5.31 -3.44
CA VAL A 95 8.35 -6.14 -3.41
C VAL A 95 8.64 -7.61 -3.75
N LYS A 96 9.51 -7.87 -4.74
CA LYS A 96 9.88 -9.24 -5.14
C LYS A 96 10.53 -10.07 -4.04
N ASN A 97 11.10 -9.43 -3.04
CA ASN A 97 11.81 -10.08 -1.93
C ASN A 97 10.98 -10.19 -0.64
N LEU A 98 9.68 -9.90 -0.71
CA LEU A 98 8.78 -9.91 0.43
C LEU A 98 7.63 -10.89 0.24
N SER A 99 7.15 -11.46 1.33
CA SER A 99 5.86 -12.13 1.41
C SER A 99 4.82 -11.15 1.93
N TYR A 100 3.71 -10.99 1.20
CA TYR A 100 2.62 -10.08 1.54
C TYR A 100 1.28 -10.62 1.04
N ASN A 101 0.20 -10.10 1.59
CA ASN A 101 -1.16 -10.43 1.13
C ASN A 101 -1.52 -9.61 -0.10
N PHE A 102 -1.29 -8.29 -0.02
CA PHE A 102 -1.52 -7.37 -1.12
C PHE A 102 -0.40 -6.34 -1.21
N VAL A 103 -0.23 -5.78 -2.39
CA VAL A 103 0.69 -4.67 -2.64
C VAL A 103 -0.01 -3.63 -3.49
N PHE A 104 0.09 -2.36 -3.12
CA PHE A 104 -0.45 -1.27 -3.91
C PHE A 104 0.41 -1.05 -5.15
N ASN A 105 -0.21 -0.71 -6.28
CA ASN A 105 0.53 -0.40 -7.49
C ASN A 105 1.46 0.80 -7.26
N PHE A 106 2.55 0.84 -8.02
CA PHE A 106 3.41 2.01 -8.06
C PHE A 106 2.67 3.12 -8.83
N ASP A 107 2.08 4.04 -8.08
CA ASP A 107 1.39 5.20 -8.59
C ASP A 107 2.37 6.37 -8.67
N GLU A 108 2.67 6.84 -9.85
CA GLU A 108 3.43 8.08 -10.01
C GLU A 108 2.57 9.26 -9.57
N TYR A 109 2.60 9.56 -8.27
CA TYR A 109 1.89 10.66 -7.65
C TYR A 109 2.52 12.00 -8.07
N ILE A 110 2.52 12.25 -9.37
CA ILE A 110 2.97 13.53 -9.92
C ILE A 110 1.72 14.34 -10.25
N ASN A 111 1.26 15.14 -9.30
CA ASN A 111 0.15 16.05 -9.53
C ASN A 111 -1.18 15.31 -9.86
N PRO A 112 -2.31 15.63 -9.27
CA PRO A 112 -3.58 14.90 -9.49
C PRO A 112 -4.15 15.13 -10.89
N LYS A 113 -3.34 14.98 -11.92
CA LYS A 113 -3.78 14.78 -13.28
C LYS A 113 -4.09 13.29 -13.38
N TYR A 114 -5.36 12.98 -13.32
CA TYR A 114 -5.97 11.69 -13.46
C TYR A 114 -5.31 10.93 -14.58
N LEU A 115 -4.82 9.75 -14.23
CA LEU A 115 -4.49 8.76 -15.23
C LEU A 115 -5.79 8.43 -15.96
N PRO A 116 -5.86 8.57 -17.29
CA PRO A 116 -6.94 8.00 -18.06
C PRO A 116 -7.08 6.52 -17.68
N THR A 117 -8.28 5.98 -17.76
CA THR A 117 -8.57 4.57 -17.45
C THR A 117 -7.56 3.61 -18.09
N ASP A 118 -7.12 3.90 -19.33
CA ASP A 118 -6.11 3.10 -20.04
C ASP A 118 -4.74 3.10 -19.37
N GLU A 119 -4.34 4.20 -18.73
CA GLU A 119 -3.06 4.26 -18.00
C GLU A 119 -3.15 3.54 -16.65
N ILE A 120 -4.30 3.58 -15.98
CA ILE A 120 -4.57 2.77 -14.80
C ILE A 120 -4.49 1.29 -15.19
N ILE A 121 -5.15 0.89 -16.28
CA ILE A 121 -5.10 -0.49 -16.79
C ILE A 121 -3.67 -0.89 -17.15
N LYS A 122 -2.88 -0.01 -17.75
CA LYS A 122 -1.45 -0.28 -18.04
C LYS A 122 -0.62 -0.42 -16.76
N SER A 123 -0.88 0.40 -15.75
CA SER A 123 -0.18 0.30 -14.46
C SER A 123 -0.53 -0.98 -13.71
N ILE A 124 -1.76 -1.47 -13.85
CA ILE A 124 -2.26 -2.73 -13.27
C ILE A 124 -1.65 -3.93 -13.99
N ASN A 125 -1.37 -3.83 -15.28
CA ASN A 125 -0.69 -4.88 -16.07
C ASN A 125 0.81 -5.05 -15.72
N GLN A 126 1.24 -4.65 -14.53
CA GLN A 126 2.57 -4.95 -13.99
C GLN A 126 2.68 -6.45 -13.69
N LYS A 127 2.72 -7.26 -14.75
CA LYS A 127 2.68 -8.74 -14.73
C LYS A 127 3.70 -9.43 -13.82
N ASP A 128 4.69 -8.68 -13.38
CA ASP A 128 5.78 -9.16 -12.53
C ASP A 128 5.47 -9.08 -11.02
N ILE A 129 4.35 -8.46 -10.63
CA ILE A 129 3.96 -8.26 -9.24
C ILE A 129 2.69 -9.04 -8.96
N LYS A 130 2.74 -9.94 -7.98
CA LYS A 130 1.60 -10.74 -7.55
C LYS A 130 0.71 -9.97 -6.58
N ASN A 131 -0.57 -10.32 -6.52
CA ASN A 131 -1.54 -9.76 -5.56
C ASN A 131 -1.56 -8.22 -5.57
N LEU A 132 -1.52 -7.64 -6.78
CA LEU A 132 -1.56 -6.20 -6.96
C LEU A 132 -2.96 -5.66 -6.62
N ALA A 133 -3.02 -4.69 -5.72
CA ALA A 133 -4.21 -3.91 -5.42
C ALA A 133 -4.06 -2.51 -6.03
N PRO A 134 -4.73 -2.21 -7.15
CA PRO A 134 -4.62 -0.89 -7.76
C PRO A 134 -5.22 0.18 -6.86
N ILE A 135 -4.50 1.29 -6.72
CA ILE A 135 -5.01 2.50 -6.08
C ILE A 135 -5.74 3.33 -7.13
N LEU A 136 -7.01 3.64 -6.84
CA LEU A 136 -7.84 4.44 -7.74
C LEU A 136 -7.86 5.89 -7.29
N HIS A 137 -7.36 6.76 -8.17
CA HIS A 137 -7.45 8.20 -8.00
C HIS A 137 -8.48 8.76 -8.99
N THR A 138 -9.42 9.55 -8.52
CA THR A 138 -10.46 10.19 -9.35
C THR A 138 -10.54 11.69 -9.11
N LYS A 139 -11.01 12.45 -10.10
CA LYS A 139 -11.30 13.89 -9.94
C LYS A 139 -12.57 14.13 -9.16
N ASN A 140 -13.55 13.30 -9.48
CA ASN A 140 -14.88 13.41 -8.95
C ASN A 140 -15.24 12.07 -8.33
N SER A 141 -15.71 12.06 -7.12
CA SER A 141 -16.21 10.84 -6.47
C SER A 141 -17.30 10.14 -7.28
N THR A 142 -18.03 10.89 -8.13
CA THR A 142 -19.05 10.36 -9.04
C THR A 142 -18.48 9.41 -10.10
N ASP A 143 -17.20 9.51 -10.46
CA ASP A 143 -16.58 8.67 -11.48
C ASP A 143 -16.07 7.35 -10.89
N LEU A 144 -15.95 7.28 -9.57
CA LEU A 144 -15.38 6.14 -8.84
C LEU A 144 -16.14 4.82 -9.06
N PRO A 145 -17.50 4.78 -9.03
CA PRO A 145 -18.24 3.54 -9.25
C PRO A 145 -17.98 2.93 -10.64
N GLU A 146 -17.96 3.76 -11.68
CA GLU A 146 -17.68 3.27 -13.04
C GLU A 146 -16.24 2.77 -13.17
N LEU A 147 -15.28 3.49 -12.60
CA LEU A 147 -13.88 3.07 -12.58
C LEU A 147 -13.69 1.73 -11.84
N CYS A 148 -14.30 1.59 -10.66
CA CYS A 148 -14.30 0.33 -9.92
C CYS A 148 -14.90 -0.80 -10.74
N TYR A 149 -16.03 -0.56 -11.42
CA TYR A 149 -16.68 -1.55 -12.26
C TYR A 149 -15.82 -1.99 -13.45
N GLN A 150 -15.12 -1.06 -14.09
CA GLN A 150 -14.23 -1.37 -15.21
C GLN A 150 -13.02 -2.21 -14.75
N ILE A 151 -12.43 -1.88 -13.59
CA ILE A 151 -11.29 -2.61 -13.05
C ILE A 151 -11.70 -3.98 -12.51
N ALA A 152 -12.87 -4.08 -11.88
CA ALA A 152 -13.40 -5.35 -11.39
C ALA A 152 -13.67 -6.39 -12.51
N LYS A 153 -13.73 -5.96 -13.78
CA LYS A 153 -13.81 -6.86 -14.94
C LYS A 153 -12.47 -7.49 -15.30
N LEU A 154 -11.38 -7.02 -14.74
CA LEU A 154 -10.06 -7.58 -14.97
C LEU A 154 -9.89 -8.81 -14.06
N ASP A 155 -9.79 -9.98 -14.65
CA ASP A 155 -9.62 -11.27 -13.92
C ASP A 155 -8.35 -11.34 -13.04
N THR A 156 -7.51 -10.30 -13.10
CA THR A 156 -6.23 -10.23 -12.39
C THR A 156 -6.28 -9.39 -11.13
N VAL A 157 -7.45 -8.80 -10.80
CA VAL A 157 -7.59 -7.85 -9.68
C VAL A 157 -8.60 -8.37 -8.68
N ASP A 158 -8.13 -8.82 -7.52
CA ASP A 158 -8.97 -9.31 -6.42
C ASP A 158 -9.35 -8.20 -5.43
N VAL A 159 -8.54 -7.16 -5.32
CA VAL A 159 -8.70 -6.07 -4.36
C VAL A 159 -8.39 -4.73 -5.01
N ILE A 160 -9.22 -3.74 -4.71
CA ILE A 160 -9.05 -2.35 -5.15
C ILE A 160 -8.80 -1.49 -3.92
N ALA A 161 -7.82 -0.60 -3.99
CA ALA A 161 -7.56 0.40 -2.97
C ALA A 161 -8.15 1.75 -3.38
N ILE A 162 -8.94 2.34 -2.48
CA ILE A 162 -9.56 3.65 -2.69
C ILE A 162 -9.07 4.59 -1.59
N PRO A 163 -8.31 5.64 -1.92
CA PRO A 163 -7.89 6.63 -0.93
C PRO A 163 -9.12 7.33 -0.34
N GLU A 164 -9.12 7.56 0.97
CA GLU A 164 -10.23 8.24 1.66
C GLU A 164 -10.60 9.58 1.01
N ARG A 165 -9.61 10.37 0.61
CA ARG A 165 -9.82 11.66 -0.05
C ARG A 165 -10.64 11.58 -1.35
N GLU A 166 -10.69 10.41 -1.98
CA GLU A 166 -11.47 10.18 -3.20
C GLU A 166 -12.93 9.83 -2.88
N LEU A 167 -13.24 9.53 -1.62
CA LEU A 167 -14.57 9.13 -1.17
C LEU A 167 -15.40 10.29 -0.63
N GLY A 168 -14.88 11.53 -0.60
CA GLY A 168 -15.61 12.69 -0.14
C GLY A 168 -14.77 13.61 0.76
N ASN A 169 -15.46 14.49 1.50
CA ASN A 169 -14.80 15.50 2.33
C ASN A 169 -14.39 15.02 3.72
N GLY A 170 -14.35 13.73 3.94
CA GLY A 170 -13.90 13.15 5.21
C GLY A 170 -14.32 11.68 5.38
N ILE A 171 -13.77 11.04 6.41
CA ILE A 171 -13.98 9.61 6.70
C ILE A 171 -15.47 9.25 6.77
N LEU A 172 -16.30 10.11 7.38
CA LEU A 172 -17.73 9.83 7.53
C LEU A 172 -18.48 9.86 6.20
N GLU A 173 -18.18 10.79 5.31
CA GLU A 173 -18.74 10.81 3.96
C GLU A 173 -18.24 9.64 3.12
N GLY A 174 -16.95 9.31 3.22
CA GLY A 174 -16.37 8.18 2.53
C GLY A 174 -16.99 6.83 2.91
N ILE A 175 -17.41 6.66 4.16
CA ILE A 175 -18.09 5.44 4.61
C ILE A 175 -19.53 5.32 4.09
N GLN A 176 -20.17 6.44 3.77
CA GLN A 176 -21.56 6.50 3.28
C GLN A 176 -21.68 6.35 1.75
N THR A 177 -20.56 6.51 1.02
CA THR A 177 -20.49 6.37 -0.43
C THR A 177 -20.25 4.94 -0.83
#